data_c1eef2f9e4d6f96d3aaccab22a0f185e
#
_entry.id   c1eef2f9e4d6f96d3aaccab22a0f185e
#
_cell.length_a   1.000
_cell.length_b   1.000
_cell.length_c   1.000
_cell.angle_alpha   90.00
_cell.angle_beta   90.00
_cell.angle_gamma   90.00
#
_symmetry.space_group_name_H-M   'P 1'
#
loop_
_entity.id
_entity.type
_entity.pdbx_description
1 polymer ?
#
loop_
_entity_poly.entity_id
_entity_poly.type
_entity_poly.pdbx_seq_one_letter_code
_entity_poly.pdbx_strand_id
1 'polypeptide(L)'
;ISRSVLVAIYLVTGIVFTCFSKKRIFMTEQMISAAFYRGNKTFTVEQTKAAQPRPGEVAVRIAFCGICGTDMHVYHGNMDARVGHNRVVGHEMSGTVAGIGEGVDGFTLGQKVVVRPLDHCGACPACYAGHTHICHKLKFLGLDTDGAMQEIWCVPAHTLHHLPDALRLDHAALIEPVAVACHDVRLADLQAGEDVVVIGGGPIGVLVAMVARDAGGKVVISEVNPNRIEIAKKLGFETVNPAERDLAGTVSEMTSGKGADVVFEVSGTQKGVDAMTAIAATRARIVMVAIHAQKPKIDLFQFFWRELQLLGARVYEAADYTRRLPSSPLAGLMPIPSLQISAR
;
A
#
# COMPACT_ATOMS: atom_id res chain seq x y z
N ILE A 1 22.50 8.70 -27.91
CA ILE A 1 21.19 8.03 -28.08
C ILE A 1 20.53 8.04 -26.72
N SER A 2 19.54 8.90 -26.58
CA SER A 2 18.72 9.05 -25.36
C SER A 2 17.96 7.75 -25.11
N ARG A 3 18.22 7.10 -23.98
CA ARG A 3 17.39 6.00 -23.52
C ARG A 3 16.14 6.60 -22.88
N SER A 4 15.07 6.57 -23.61
CA SER A 4 13.73 6.97 -23.20
C SER A 4 13.30 6.24 -21.94
N VAL A 5 12.64 6.99 -21.05
CA VAL A 5 11.93 6.48 -19.88
C VAL A 5 10.91 5.43 -20.36
N LEU A 6 11.14 4.17 -20.01
CA LEU A 6 10.13 3.15 -20.24
C LEU A 6 9.15 3.18 -19.04
N VAL A 7 8.08 3.92 -19.19
CA VAL A 7 6.91 3.76 -18.33
C VAL A 7 6.11 2.59 -18.87
N ALA A 8 6.31 1.42 -18.28
CA ALA A 8 5.48 0.26 -18.61
C ALA A 8 4.26 0.28 -17.71
N ILE A 9 3.11 0.71 -18.24
CA ILE A 9 1.81 0.61 -17.58
C ILE A 9 1.29 -0.81 -17.80
N TYR A 10 1.27 -1.64 -16.76
CA TYR A 10 0.71 -2.97 -16.82
C TYR A 10 -0.59 -3.08 -16.01
N LEU A 11 -1.65 -3.38 -16.69
CA LEU A 11 -3.04 -3.38 -16.22
C LEU A 11 -3.49 -4.68 -15.53
N VAL A 12 -2.61 -5.50 -14.95
CA VAL A 12 -3.05 -6.80 -14.41
C VAL A 12 -2.67 -7.08 -12.96
N THR A 13 -1.67 -6.42 -12.39
CA THR A 13 -1.22 -6.72 -11.00
C THR A 13 -1.19 -5.54 -10.05
N GLY A 14 -1.49 -4.32 -10.52
CA GLY A 14 -1.49 -3.12 -9.66
C GLY A 14 -0.12 -2.64 -9.17
N ILE A 15 1.01 -3.24 -9.65
CA ILE A 15 2.36 -2.81 -9.30
C ILE A 15 3.14 -2.55 -10.59
N VAL A 16 3.50 -1.28 -10.84
CA VAL A 16 4.42 -0.88 -11.89
C VAL A 16 5.67 -0.29 -11.25
N PHE A 17 6.83 -0.80 -11.62
CA PHE A 17 8.10 -0.23 -11.22
C PHE A 17 8.67 0.61 -12.35
N THR A 18 8.94 1.88 -12.09
CA THR A 18 9.70 2.74 -13.01
C THR A 18 11.15 2.76 -12.57
N CYS A 19 12.06 2.34 -13.46
CA CYS A 19 13.50 2.42 -13.21
C CYS A 19 14.05 3.68 -13.92
N PHE A 20 14.63 4.60 -13.16
CA PHE A 20 15.29 5.78 -13.68
C PHE A 20 16.82 5.58 -13.72
N SER A 21 17.46 5.97 -14.83
CA SER A 21 18.90 5.78 -15.08
C SER A 21 19.76 6.73 -14.25
N LYS A 22 20.93 6.23 -13.79
CA LYS A 22 21.94 7.00 -13.04
C LYS A 22 22.62 8.09 -13.88
N LYS A 23 22.59 9.38 -13.44
CA LYS A 23 23.73 10.32 -13.56
C LYS A 23 23.57 11.59 -12.71
N ARG A 24 24.61 11.87 -11.92
CA ARG A 24 25.22 13.07 -11.29
C ARG A 24 24.39 14.27 -10.79
N ILE A 25 24.59 14.55 -9.55
CA ILE A 25 24.82 15.69 -8.65
C ILE A 25 24.60 17.12 -9.24
N PHE A 26 23.69 17.84 -8.56
CA PHE A 26 23.52 19.29 -8.48
C PHE A 26 24.07 20.20 -9.58
N MET A 27 23.17 20.71 -10.38
CA MET A 27 23.26 22.02 -11.03
C MET A 27 21.86 22.66 -11.03
N THR A 28 21.79 23.93 -10.93
CA THR A 28 20.64 24.80 -10.66
C THR A 28 19.46 24.75 -11.63
N GLU A 29 19.45 23.89 -12.66
CA GLU A 29 18.37 23.72 -13.64
C GLU A 29 18.31 22.31 -14.23
N GLN A 30 18.31 21.27 -13.39
CA GLN A 30 18.19 19.93 -13.92
C GLN A 30 16.76 19.70 -14.44
N MET A 31 16.62 19.36 -15.73
CA MET A 31 15.37 18.87 -16.31
C MET A 31 15.20 17.39 -15.95
N ILE A 32 14.00 17.03 -15.56
CA ILE A 32 13.60 15.69 -15.16
C ILE A 32 12.32 15.27 -15.86
N SER A 33 12.10 13.98 -16.02
CA SER A 33 10.82 13.44 -16.47
C SER A 33 9.87 13.30 -15.27
N ALA A 34 8.62 13.71 -15.46
CA ALA A 34 7.56 13.54 -14.48
C ALA A 34 6.24 13.13 -15.17
N ALA A 35 5.47 12.25 -14.53
CA ALA A 35 4.15 11.83 -15.00
C ALA A 35 3.07 12.65 -14.30
N PHE A 36 2.43 13.55 -15.05
CA PHE A 36 1.39 14.43 -14.55
C PHE A 36 0.00 13.85 -14.80
N TYR A 37 -0.81 13.77 -13.78
CA TYR A 37 -2.25 13.56 -13.91
C TYR A 37 -2.90 14.84 -14.44
N ARG A 38 -3.63 14.71 -15.56
CA ARG A 38 -4.28 15.84 -16.26
C ARG A 38 -5.80 15.84 -16.10
N GLY A 39 -6.36 14.94 -15.32
CA GLY A 39 -7.79 14.69 -15.28
C GLY A 39 -8.24 13.78 -16.44
N ASN A 40 -9.53 13.44 -16.47
CA ASN A 40 -10.17 12.70 -17.57
C ASN A 40 -9.41 11.42 -17.97
N LYS A 41 -8.94 10.63 -17.01
CA LYS A 41 -8.19 9.38 -17.23
C LYS A 41 -6.90 9.58 -18.05
N THR A 42 -6.25 10.73 -17.91
CA THR A 42 -5.07 11.09 -18.70
C THR A 42 -3.86 11.34 -17.82
N PHE A 43 -2.78 10.65 -18.14
CA PHE A 43 -1.44 10.96 -17.65
C PHE A 43 -0.56 11.38 -18.83
N THR A 44 0.26 12.41 -18.63
CA THR A 44 1.27 12.85 -19.59
C THR A 44 2.65 12.80 -18.96
N VAL A 45 3.63 12.27 -19.70
CA VAL A 45 5.03 12.31 -19.26
C VAL A 45 5.70 13.53 -19.91
N GLU A 46 6.20 14.42 -19.08
CA GLU A 46 6.75 15.70 -19.53
C GLU A 46 8.10 15.99 -18.88
N GLN A 47 8.88 16.86 -19.55
CA GLN A 47 10.10 17.41 -18.96
C GLN A 47 9.73 18.62 -18.10
N THR A 48 10.18 18.60 -16.84
CA THR A 48 10.02 19.71 -15.90
C THR A 48 11.31 20.01 -15.17
N LYS A 49 11.42 21.19 -14.55
CA LYS A 49 12.58 21.50 -13.70
C LYS A 49 12.48 20.71 -12.39
N ALA A 50 13.58 20.07 -12.00
CA ALA A 50 13.67 19.43 -10.69
C ALA A 50 13.47 20.47 -9.57
N ALA A 51 12.61 20.17 -8.62
CA ALA A 51 12.50 20.97 -7.42
C ALA A 51 13.80 20.90 -6.60
N GLN A 52 14.17 22.02 -5.99
CA GLN A 52 15.26 22.05 -5.00
C GLN A 52 14.69 21.81 -3.60
N PRO A 53 15.40 21.06 -2.75
CA PRO A 53 14.93 20.84 -1.38
C PRO A 53 14.97 22.15 -0.59
N ARG A 54 13.84 22.51 -0.01
CA ARG A 54 13.71 23.66 0.91
C ARG A 54 14.36 23.33 2.26
N PRO A 55 14.53 24.30 3.18
CA PRO A 55 14.92 24.03 4.55
C PRO A 55 14.03 22.96 5.18
N GLY A 56 14.62 21.93 5.78
CA GLY A 56 13.91 20.79 6.36
C GLY A 56 13.50 19.68 5.36
N GLU A 57 13.82 19.82 4.06
CA GLU A 57 13.49 18.83 3.03
C GLU A 57 14.72 18.08 2.52
N VAL A 58 14.46 16.92 1.93
CA VAL A 58 15.45 16.12 1.21
C VAL A 58 14.94 15.85 -0.20
N ALA A 59 15.80 16.05 -1.20
CA ALA A 59 15.53 15.61 -2.57
C ALA A 59 15.92 14.15 -2.72
N VAL A 60 14.98 13.33 -3.18
CA VAL A 60 15.17 11.89 -3.40
C VAL A 60 15.14 11.60 -4.89
N ARG A 61 16.18 10.94 -5.38
CA ARG A 61 16.17 10.33 -6.71
C ARG A 61 15.40 9.04 -6.64
N ILE A 62 14.24 9.03 -7.29
CA ILE A 62 13.34 7.87 -7.32
C ILE A 62 13.99 6.77 -8.16
N ALA A 63 14.06 5.57 -7.60
CA ALA A 63 14.49 4.37 -8.31
C ALA A 63 13.28 3.54 -8.77
N PHE A 64 12.31 3.34 -7.88
CA PHE A 64 11.08 2.59 -8.13
C PHE A 64 9.91 3.30 -7.47
N CYS A 65 8.76 3.24 -8.13
CA CYS A 65 7.47 3.71 -7.59
C CYS A 65 6.40 2.70 -7.96
N GLY A 66 5.68 2.17 -6.95
CA GLY A 66 4.51 1.32 -7.11
C GLY A 66 3.30 2.11 -7.59
N ILE A 67 2.32 1.41 -8.15
CA ILE A 67 0.99 1.95 -8.46
C ILE A 67 -0.01 1.35 -7.48
N CYS A 68 -0.55 2.18 -6.62
CA CYS A 68 -1.58 1.84 -5.65
C CYS A 68 -2.98 1.82 -6.28
N GLY A 69 -3.92 1.12 -5.63
CA GLY A 69 -5.34 1.26 -5.95
C GLY A 69 -5.84 2.71 -5.86
N THR A 70 -5.24 3.51 -4.99
CA THR A 70 -5.52 4.95 -4.87
C THR A 70 -5.14 5.72 -6.14
N ASP A 71 -4.01 5.39 -6.79
CA ASP A 71 -3.63 6.01 -8.07
C ASP A 71 -4.61 5.64 -9.19
N MET A 72 -5.20 4.43 -9.12
CA MET A 72 -6.28 4.02 -10.03
C MET A 72 -7.57 4.82 -9.76
N HIS A 73 -7.89 5.13 -8.50
CA HIS A 73 -9.01 6.05 -8.19
C HIS A 73 -8.76 7.46 -8.72
N VAL A 74 -7.52 7.95 -8.66
CA VAL A 74 -7.13 9.22 -9.30
C VAL A 74 -7.33 9.12 -10.81
N TYR A 75 -6.80 8.08 -11.46
CA TYR A 75 -6.94 7.86 -12.89
C TYR A 75 -8.41 7.88 -13.34
N HIS A 76 -9.29 7.25 -12.59
CA HIS A 76 -10.73 7.20 -12.87
C HIS A 76 -11.49 8.50 -12.54
N GLY A 77 -10.82 9.53 -12.00
CA GLY A 77 -11.42 10.81 -11.65
C GLY A 77 -12.16 10.83 -10.31
N ASN A 78 -12.15 9.71 -9.57
CA ASN A 78 -12.85 9.60 -8.27
C ASN A 78 -12.24 10.52 -7.19
N MET A 79 -11.04 11.04 -7.43
CA MET A 79 -10.29 11.88 -6.49
C MET A 79 -9.97 13.29 -7.06
N ASP A 80 -10.55 13.69 -8.17
CA ASP A 80 -10.26 14.97 -8.83
C ASP A 80 -10.45 16.17 -7.90
N ALA A 81 -11.48 16.14 -7.07
CA ALA A 81 -11.74 17.21 -6.08
C ALA A 81 -10.61 17.37 -5.05
N ARG A 82 -9.86 16.29 -4.77
CA ARG A 82 -8.74 16.29 -3.81
C ARG A 82 -7.41 16.54 -4.50
N VAL A 83 -7.15 15.83 -5.58
CA VAL A 83 -5.84 15.82 -6.25
C VAL A 83 -5.70 17.00 -7.20
N GLY A 84 -6.80 17.43 -7.81
CA GLY A 84 -6.81 18.42 -8.89
C GLY A 84 -6.19 17.88 -10.16
N HIS A 85 -5.97 18.76 -11.12
CA HIS A 85 -5.27 18.45 -12.37
C HIS A 85 -3.85 19.04 -12.31
N ASN A 86 -2.91 18.51 -13.08
CA ASN A 86 -1.47 18.87 -13.04
C ASN A 86 -0.71 18.38 -11.79
N ARG A 87 -1.10 17.24 -11.25
CA ARG A 87 -0.46 16.63 -10.11
C ARG A 87 0.45 15.48 -10.54
N VAL A 88 1.67 15.43 -10.03
CA VAL A 88 2.48 14.21 -10.02
C VAL A 88 2.04 13.36 -8.84
N VAL A 89 1.52 12.16 -9.08
CA VAL A 89 1.07 11.25 -8.01
C VAL A 89 2.15 10.20 -7.68
N GLY A 90 1.80 9.21 -6.87
CA GLY A 90 2.68 8.11 -6.47
C GLY A 90 3.25 8.29 -5.07
N HIS A 91 3.18 7.23 -4.26
CA HIS A 91 3.52 7.27 -2.84
C HIS A 91 4.19 5.99 -2.32
N GLU A 92 4.21 4.92 -3.10
CA GLU A 92 4.87 3.64 -2.81
C GLU A 92 6.25 3.63 -3.48
N MET A 93 7.29 4.15 -2.83
CA MET A 93 8.54 4.41 -3.53
C MET A 93 9.79 4.01 -2.75
N SER A 94 10.88 3.84 -3.50
CA SER A 94 12.23 3.76 -3.00
C SER A 94 13.19 4.56 -3.86
N GLY A 95 14.29 5.01 -3.28
CA GLY A 95 15.26 5.81 -4.00
C GLY A 95 16.54 6.06 -3.23
N THR A 96 17.27 7.09 -3.66
CA THR A 96 18.50 7.53 -3.00
C THR A 96 18.49 9.03 -2.77
N VAL A 97 19.09 9.48 -1.68
CA VAL A 97 19.26 10.90 -1.37
C VAL A 97 20.05 11.58 -2.48
N ALA A 98 19.44 12.57 -3.13
CA ALA A 98 20.02 13.35 -4.22
C ALA A 98 20.38 14.77 -3.79
N GLY A 99 19.78 15.29 -2.72
CA GLY A 99 20.04 16.60 -2.18
C GLY A 99 19.50 16.76 -0.78
N ILE A 100 20.12 17.65 -0.01
CA ILE A 100 19.79 17.86 1.40
C ILE A 100 19.58 19.36 1.58
N GLY A 101 18.40 19.74 2.07
CA GLY A 101 18.03 21.11 2.39
C GLY A 101 18.69 21.60 3.67
N GLU A 102 18.65 22.89 3.88
CA GLU A 102 19.21 23.53 5.08
C GLU A 102 18.52 23.02 6.35
N GLY A 103 19.31 22.81 7.40
CA GLY A 103 18.82 22.34 8.70
C GLY A 103 18.45 20.88 8.77
N VAL A 104 18.79 20.07 7.76
CA VAL A 104 18.58 18.63 7.77
C VAL A 104 19.86 17.89 8.12
N ASP A 105 19.81 17.11 9.19
CA ASP A 105 20.88 16.23 9.62
C ASP A 105 20.51 14.75 9.45
N GLY A 106 21.50 13.86 9.54
CA GLY A 106 21.31 12.42 9.57
C GLY A 106 21.19 11.77 8.18
N PHE A 107 21.27 12.52 7.08
CA PHE A 107 21.26 11.99 5.72
C PHE A 107 22.57 12.27 4.98
N THR A 108 22.92 11.36 4.06
CA THR A 108 24.09 11.51 3.17
C THR A 108 23.69 11.28 1.72
N LEU A 109 24.37 11.98 0.80
CA LEU A 109 24.12 11.80 -0.64
C LEU A 109 24.36 10.34 -1.07
N GLY A 110 23.46 9.82 -1.87
CA GLY A 110 23.50 8.44 -2.35
C GLY A 110 22.93 7.41 -1.39
N GLN A 111 22.60 7.77 -0.16
CA GLN A 111 22.01 6.88 0.83
C GLN A 111 20.65 6.37 0.35
N LYS A 112 20.40 5.07 0.48
CA LYS A 112 19.12 4.45 0.14
C LYS A 112 18.06 4.84 1.16
N VAL A 113 16.89 5.24 0.65
CA VAL A 113 15.77 5.70 1.46
C VAL A 113 14.42 5.25 0.89
N VAL A 114 13.42 5.24 1.75
CA VAL A 114 12.00 5.11 1.43
C VAL A 114 11.24 6.24 2.11
N VAL A 115 10.16 6.71 1.51
CA VAL A 115 9.31 7.76 2.08
C VAL A 115 8.09 7.14 2.73
N ARG A 116 7.83 7.51 3.97
CA ARG A 116 6.53 7.30 4.63
C ARG A 116 5.64 8.50 4.30
N PRO A 117 4.68 8.39 3.36
CA PRO A 117 4.01 9.54 2.75
C PRO A 117 2.96 10.22 3.66
N LEU A 118 3.13 10.16 4.97
CA LEU A 118 2.20 10.68 5.97
C LEU A 118 2.81 11.89 6.71
N ASP A 119 2.56 13.10 6.18
CA ASP A 119 3.00 14.35 6.80
C ASP A 119 1.90 14.90 7.73
N HIS A 120 2.07 14.69 9.02
CA HIS A 120 1.10 15.03 10.06
C HIS A 120 1.38 16.40 10.70
N CYS A 121 0.34 17.06 11.21
CA CYS A 121 0.48 18.42 11.74
C CYS A 121 1.07 18.51 13.16
N GLY A 122 1.15 17.42 13.91
CA GLY A 122 1.65 17.38 15.28
C GLY A 122 0.78 18.09 16.35
N ALA A 123 -0.31 18.77 15.97
CA ALA A 123 -1.02 19.71 16.85
C ALA A 123 -2.55 19.51 16.88
N CYS A 124 -3.09 18.45 16.29
CA CYS A 124 -4.53 18.15 16.37
C CYS A 124 -4.81 17.08 17.45
N PRO A 125 -6.09 16.89 17.85
CA PRO A 125 -6.44 15.89 18.85
C PRO A 125 -5.92 14.47 18.55
N ALA A 126 -5.98 14.04 17.29
CA ALA A 126 -5.44 12.74 16.89
C ALA A 126 -3.92 12.66 17.09
N CYS A 127 -3.17 13.73 16.77
CA CYS A 127 -1.72 13.77 16.97
C CYS A 127 -1.38 13.78 18.47
N TYR A 128 -2.11 14.52 19.29
CA TYR A 128 -1.90 14.54 20.76
C TYR A 128 -2.20 13.18 21.39
N ALA A 129 -3.13 12.41 20.83
CA ALA A 129 -3.43 11.05 21.26
C ALA A 129 -2.43 10.00 20.71
N GLY A 130 -1.40 10.40 19.96
CA GLY A 130 -0.43 9.50 19.35
C GLY A 130 -0.83 8.92 17.99
N HIS A 131 -2.03 9.18 17.53
CA HIS A 131 -2.59 8.65 16.26
C HIS A 131 -2.24 9.55 15.07
N THR A 132 -0.95 9.79 14.83
CA THR A 132 -0.47 10.72 13.79
C THR A 132 -0.84 10.29 12.38
N HIS A 133 -1.00 9.00 12.13
CA HIS A 133 -1.39 8.42 10.83
C HIS A 133 -2.82 8.80 10.40
N ILE A 134 -3.70 9.10 11.35
CA ILE A 134 -5.06 9.60 11.11
C ILE A 134 -5.23 11.07 11.53
N CYS A 135 -4.16 11.85 11.41
CA CYS A 135 -4.15 13.29 11.68
C CYS A 135 -5.30 14.01 10.95
N HIS A 136 -6.00 14.91 11.65
CA HIS A 136 -7.12 15.67 11.06
C HIS A 136 -6.69 16.61 9.93
N LYS A 137 -5.40 16.96 9.86
CA LYS A 137 -4.78 17.80 8.82
C LYS A 137 -3.68 17.06 8.09
N LEU A 138 -3.82 15.73 7.95
CA LEU A 138 -2.84 14.90 7.29
C LEU A 138 -2.66 15.35 5.85
N LYS A 139 -1.42 15.63 5.46
CA LYS A 139 -1.02 15.73 4.06
C LYS A 139 -0.48 14.38 3.62
N PHE A 140 -1.18 13.76 2.69
CA PHE A 140 -0.73 12.52 2.09
C PHE A 140 0.16 12.88 0.89
N LEU A 141 1.46 12.67 1.04
CA LEU A 141 2.44 13.00 0.00
C LEU A 141 2.20 12.11 -1.22
N GLY A 142 2.14 12.72 -2.41
CA GLY A 142 1.76 12.02 -3.64
C GLY A 142 0.26 12.06 -3.98
N LEU A 143 -0.55 12.70 -3.11
CA LEU A 143 -1.97 13.00 -3.37
C LEU A 143 -2.27 14.48 -3.08
N ASP A 144 -2.00 14.94 -1.85
CA ASP A 144 -2.21 16.33 -1.44
C ASP A 144 -1.03 17.24 -1.86
N THR A 145 0.11 16.64 -2.18
CA THR A 145 1.30 17.25 -2.77
C THR A 145 1.74 16.46 -3.99
N ASP A 146 2.73 16.94 -4.74
CA ASP A 146 3.38 16.11 -5.75
C ASP A 146 4.05 14.89 -5.11
N GLY A 147 4.14 13.82 -5.89
CA GLY A 147 4.55 12.49 -5.47
C GLY A 147 5.72 11.93 -6.25
N ALA A 148 5.87 10.62 -6.17
CA ALA A 148 7.07 9.89 -6.60
C ALA A 148 7.10 9.50 -8.09
N MET A 149 6.05 9.75 -8.87
CA MET A 149 6.08 9.44 -10.32
C MET A 149 6.88 10.48 -11.11
N GLN A 150 8.08 10.81 -10.62
CA GLN A 150 9.07 11.71 -11.22
C GLN A 150 10.49 11.28 -10.84
N GLU A 151 11.51 11.79 -11.53
CA GLU A 151 12.88 11.37 -11.26
C GLU A 151 13.46 11.90 -9.94
N ILE A 152 13.07 13.13 -9.54
CA ILE A 152 13.49 13.77 -8.27
C ILE A 152 12.27 14.26 -7.53
N TRP A 153 12.14 13.86 -6.28
CA TRP A 153 11.04 14.27 -5.40
C TRP A 153 11.58 14.87 -4.11
N CYS A 154 11.13 16.08 -3.77
CA CYS A 154 11.48 16.73 -2.50
C CYS A 154 10.41 16.44 -1.45
N VAL A 155 10.84 15.97 -0.29
CA VAL A 155 9.96 15.57 0.83
C VAL A 155 10.49 16.09 2.16
N PRO A 156 9.64 16.32 3.17
CA PRO A 156 10.08 16.61 4.52
C PRO A 156 10.98 15.50 5.08
N ALA A 157 12.14 15.87 5.65
CA ALA A 157 13.14 14.92 6.11
C ALA A 157 12.60 13.89 7.13
N HIS A 158 11.64 14.30 7.98
CA HIS A 158 11.01 13.42 8.98
C HIS A 158 10.13 12.30 8.40
N THR A 159 9.84 12.36 7.10
CA THR A 159 9.08 11.31 6.40
C THR A 159 9.97 10.22 5.81
N LEU A 160 11.29 10.43 5.81
CA LEU A 160 12.26 9.50 5.24
C LEU A 160 12.69 8.44 6.26
N HIS A 161 12.86 7.23 5.76
CA HIS A 161 13.47 6.13 6.50
C HIS A 161 14.68 5.60 5.74
N HIS A 162 15.77 5.36 6.49
CA HIS A 162 16.99 4.76 5.98
C HIS A 162 16.76 3.30 5.61
N LEU A 163 17.38 2.88 4.52
CA LEU A 163 17.38 1.49 4.09
C LEU A 163 18.79 0.91 4.21
N PRO A 164 18.92 -0.38 4.57
CA PRO A 164 20.21 -1.05 4.51
C PRO A 164 20.74 -1.11 3.08
N ASP A 165 22.06 -1.08 2.94
CA ASP A 165 22.73 -1.19 1.65
C ASP A 165 22.41 -2.51 0.92
N ALA A 166 22.24 -3.61 1.67
CA ALA A 166 21.90 -4.91 1.13
C ALA A 166 20.49 -4.99 0.53
N LEU A 167 19.56 -4.10 0.95
CA LEU A 167 18.19 -4.14 0.46
C LEU A 167 18.11 -3.59 -0.97
N ARG A 168 17.49 -4.36 -1.85
CA ARG A 168 17.20 -3.95 -3.23
C ARG A 168 16.11 -2.88 -3.23
N LEU A 169 16.28 -1.86 -4.08
CA LEU A 169 15.33 -0.75 -4.12
C LEU A 169 13.97 -1.15 -4.72
N ASP A 170 13.91 -2.11 -5.64
CA ASP A 170 12.66 -2.64 -6.16
C ASP A 170 11.83 -3.33 -5.05
N HIS A 171 12.47 -4.05 -4.14
CA HIS A 171 11.82 -4.63 -2.97
C HIS A 171 11.44 -3.55 -1.94
N ALA A 172 12.28 -2.53 -1.77
CA ALA A 172 12.03 -1.46 -0.82
C ALA A 172 10.80 -0.62 -1.17
N ALA A 173 10.43 -0.51 -2.45
CA ALA A 173 9.21 0.16 -2.87
C ALA A 173 7.92 -0.50 -2.33
N LEU A 174 7.99 -1.78 -1.92
CA LEU A 174 6.88 -2.51 -1.29
C LEU A 174 6.74 -2.24 0.22
N ILE A 175 7.66 -1.51 0.84
CA ILE A 175 7.61 -1.26 2.31
C ILE A 175 6.32 -0.53 2.69
N GLU A 176 5.89 0.42 1.87
CA GLU A 176 4.67 1.19 2.13
C GLU A 176 3.43 0.27 2.17
N PRO A 177 3.07 -0.48 1.11
CA PRO A 177 1.90 -1.35 1.15
C PRO A 177 2.03 -2.53 2.14
N VAL A 178 3.25 -2.98 2.44
CA VAL A 178 3.48 -3.97 3.51
C VAL A 178 3.17 -3.37 4.88
N ALA A 179 3.50 -2.10 5.13
CA ALA A 179 3.16 -1.43 6.38
C ALA A 179 1.64 -1.32 6.58
N VAL A 180 0.86 -1.09 5.50
CA VAL A 180 -0.61 -1.17 5.53
C VAL A 180 -1.06 -2.54 6.03
N ALA A 181 -0.58 -3.62 5.42
CA ALA A 181 -0.93 -4.98 5.82
C ALA A 181 -0.52 -5.30 7.29
N CYS A 182 0.63 -4.80 7.74
CA CYS A 182 1.07 -4.95 9.12
C CYS A 182 0.14 -4.23 10.11
N HIS A 183 -0.31 -3.03 9.75
CA HIS A 183 -1.27 -2.27 10.53
C HIS A 183 -2.60 -3.01 10.66
N ASP A 184 -3.14 -3.50 9.54
CA ASP A 184 -4.41 -4.21 9.49
C ASP A 184 -4.39 -5.46 10.37
N VAL A 185 -3.34 -6.28 10.25
CA VAL A 185 -3.19 -7.51 11.03
C VAL A 185 -2.96 -7.22 12.53
N ARG A 186 -2.19 -6.17 12.85
CA ARG A 186 -2.00 -5.74 14.24
C ARG A 186 -3.29 -5.20 14.86
N LEU A 187 -4.07 -4.43 14.09
CA LEU A 187 -5.35 -3.89 14.53
C LEU A 187 -6.37 -5.00 14.82
N ALA A 188 -6.29 -6.10 14.08
CA ALA A 188 -7.08 -7.30 14.33
C ALA A 188 -6.70 -8.04 15.61
N ASP A 189 -5.57 -7.72 16.25
CA ASP A 189 -5.01 -8.47 17.37
C ASP A 189 -4.97 -10.00 17.10
N LEU A 190 -4.49 -10.35 15.89
CA LEU A 190 -4.44 -11.72 15.41
C LEU A 190 -3.55 -12.60 16.29
N GLN A 191 -4.10 -13.73 16.74
CA GLN A 191 -3.38 -14.73 17.53
C GLN A 191 -2.97 -15.91 16.64
N ALA A 192 -1.82 -16.54 16.98
CA ALA A 192 -1.37 -17.71 16.26
C ALA A 192 -2.39 -18.88 16.37
N GLY A 193 -2.66 -19.53 15.25
CA GLY A 193 -3.59 -20.66 15.15
C GLY A 193 -5.03 -20.25 14.82
N GLU A 194 -5.37 -18.96 14.82
CA GLU A 194 -6.70 -18.48 14.43
C GLU A 194 -6.99 -18.70 12.94
N ASP A 195 -8.27 -18.93 12.63
CA ASP A 195 -8.77 -19.08 11.27
C ASP A 195 -9.05 -17.69 10.68
N VAL A 196 -8.39 -17.39 9.56
CA VAL A 196 -8.38 -16.08 8.93
C VAL A 196 -8.94 -16.16 7.51
N VAL A 197 -9.89 -15.31 7.18
CA VAL A 197 -10.35 -15.15 5.80
C VAL A 197 -10.05 -13.75 5.29
N VAL A 198 -9.37 -13.65 4.15
CA VAL A 198 -9.15 -12.41 3.42
C VAL A 198 -10.08 -12.37 2.23
N ILE A 199 -11.03 -11.43 2.22
CA ILE A 199 -11.98 -11.21 1.13
C ILE A 199 -11.38 -10.22 0.13
N GLY A 200 -10.96 -10.72 -1.03
CA GLY A 200 -10.24 -9.99 -2.06
C GLY A 200 -8.76 -10.36 -2.12
N GLY A 201 -8.34 -10.98 -3.22
CA GLY A 201 -6.96 -11.41 -3.51
C GLY A 201 -6.17 -10.41 -4.37
N GLY A 202 -6.49 -9.11 -4.28
CA GLY A 202 -5.71 -8.04 -4.88
C GLY A 202 -4.36 -7.86 -4.18
N PRO A 203 -3.50 -6.90 -4.62
CA PRO A 203 -2.18 -6.70 -4.03
C PRO A 203 -2.20 -6.56 -2.50
N ILE A 204 -3.07 -5.71 -1.96
CA ILE A 204 -3.20 -5.53 -0.50
C ILE A 204 -3.72 -6.80 0.17
N GLY A 205 -4.73 -7.49 -0.41
CA GLY A 205 -5.25 -8.73 0.17
C GLY A 205 -4.21 -9.82 0.27
N VAL A 206 -3.35 -9.97 -0.75
CA VAL A 206 -2.23 -10.91 -0.71
C VAL A 206 -1.20 -10.51 0.36
N LEU A 207 -0.88 -9.23 0.50
CA LEU A 207 0.04 -8.75 1.53
C LEU A 207 -0.54 -8.97 2.94
N VAL A 208 -1.82 -8.68 3.15
CA VAL A 208 -2.53 -8.98 4.42
C VAL A 208 -2.47 -10.47 4.71
N ALA A 209 -2.75 -11.32 3.72
CA ALA A 209 -2.67 -12.77 3.86
C ALA A 209 -1.25 -13.24 4.25
N MET A 210 -0.21 -12.68 3.62
CA MET A 210 1.18 -13.00 3.95
C MET A 210 1.54 -12.59 5.38
N VAL A 211 1.17 -11.39 5.80
CA VAL A 211 1.43 -10.90 7.16
C VAL A 211 0.65 -11.70 8.20
N ALA A 212 -0.62 -12.02 7.91
CA ALA A 212 -1.45 -12.84 8.80
C ALA A 212 -0.88 -14.26 8.96
N ARG A 213 -0.39 -14.87 7.87
CA ARG A 213 0.30 -16.17 7.90
C ARG A 213 1.60 -16.10 8.71
N ASP A 214 2.39 -15.04 8.53
CA ASP A 214 3.63 -14.81 9.29
C ASP A 214 3.36 -14.64 10.79
N ALA A 215 2.20 -14.06 11.13
CA ALA A 215 1.71 -13.97 12.51
C ALA A 215 1.13 -15.29 13.06
N GLY A 216 1.14 -16.37 12.29
CA GLY A 216 0.67 -17.69 12.68
C GLY A 216 -0.81 -17.99 12.39
N GLY A 217 -1.51 -17.13 11.66
CA GLY A 217 -2.90 -17.36 11.23
C GLY A 217 -3.02 -18.45 10.16
N LYS A 218 -4.12 -19.20 10.19
CA LYS A 218 -4.53 -20.14 9.13
C LYS A 218 -5.33 -19.37 8.09
N VAL A 219 -4.70 -19.02 6.97
CA VAL A 219 -5.24 -18.02 6.04
C VAL A 219 -5.84 -18.66 4.80
N VAL A 220 -7.06 -18.23 4.47
CA VAL A 220 -7.75 -18.51 3.19
C VAL A 220 -8.05 -17.19 2.48
N ILE A 221 -7.87 -17.15 1.16
CA ILE A 221 -8.20 -15.98 0.33
C ILE A 221 -9.46 -16.26 -0.49
N SER A 222 -10.47 -15.41 -0.37
CA SER A 222 -11.65 -15.39 -1.23
C SER A 222 -11.42 -14.42 -2.39
N GLU A 223 -11.40 -14.91 -3.64
CA GLU A 223 -11.13 -14.09 -4.84
C GLU A 223 -11.92 -14.65 -6.03
N VAL A 224 -12.39 -13.78 -6.93
CA VAL A 224 -13.16 -14.15 -8.13
C VAL A 224 -12.32 -14.11 -9.41
N ASN A 225 -11.23 -13.34 -9.41
CA ASN A 225 -10.40 -13.20 -10.60
C ASN A 225 -9.44 -14.41 -10.74
N PRO A 226 -9.50 -15.17 -11.83
CA PRO A 226 -8.71 -16.40 -11.98
C PRO A 226 -7.20 -16.16 -11.95
N ASN A 227 -6.71 -15.04 -12.50
CA ASN A 227 -5.29 -14.72 -12.48
C ASN A 227 -4.79 -14.44 -11.06
N ARG A 228 -5.59 -13.73 -10.23
CA ARG A 228 -5.26 -13.46 -8.83
C ARG A 228 -5.32 -14.73 -8.00
N ILE A 229 -6.28 -15.61 -8.25
CA ILE A 229 -6.38 -16.93 -7.63
C ILE A 229 -5.10 -17.74 -7.94
N GLU A 230 -4.65 -17.74 -9.18
CA GLU A 230 -3.41 -18.44 -9.58
C GLU A 230 -2.18 -17.87 -8.85
N ILE A 231 -2.07 -16.54 -8.75
CA ILE A 231 -0.99 -15.88 -8.01
C ILE A 231 -1.03 -16.28 -6.52
N ALA A 232 -2.19 -16.22 -5.89
CA ALA A 232 -2.35 -16.60 -4.48
C ALA A 232 -1.97 -18.07 -4.24
N LYS A 233 -2.38 -18.98 -5.13
CA LYS A 233 -1.99 -20.39 -5.09
C LYS A 233 -0.48 -20.61 -5.25
N LYS A 234 0.17 -19.87 -6.17
CA LYS A 234 1.64 -19.92 -6.33
C LYS A 234 2.39 -19.44 -5.09
N LEU A 235 1.77 -18.54 -4.30
CA LEU A 235 2.28 -18.08 -3.01
C LEU A 235 1.95 -19.04 -1.84
N GLY A 236 1.31 -20.19 -2.14
CA GLY A 236 0.99 -21.24 -1.17
C GLY A 236 -0.25 -20.94 -0.32
N PHE A 237 -1.17 -20.10 -0.80
CA PHE A 237 -2.44 -19.85 -0.13
C PHE A 237 -3.54 -20.79 -0.62
N GLU A 238 -4.39 -21.24 0.28
CA GLU A 238 -5.68 -21.80 -0.06
C GLU A 238 -6.59 -20.67 -0.55
N THR A 239 -7.38 -20.96 -1.61
CA THR A 239 -8.25 -19.97 -2.24
C THR A 239 -9.65 -20.53 -2.46
N VAL A 240 -10.66 -19.68 -2.26
CA VAL A 240 -12.06 -19.99 -2.56
C VAL A 240 -12.58 -18.96 -3.58
N ASN A 241 -13.13 -19.45 -4.69
CA ASN A 241 -13.85 -18.59 -5.63
C ASN A 241 -15.34 -18.57 -5.25
N PRO A 242 -15.87 -17.47 -4.68
CA PRO A 242 -17.26 -17.39 -4.26
C PRO A 242 -18.27 -17.35 -5.44
N ALA A 243 -17.80 -17.25 -6.69
CA ALA A 243 -18.63 -17.40 -7.87
C ALA A 243 -18.87 -18.87 -8.24
N GLU A 244 -18.06 -19.80 -7.73
CA GLU A 244 -18.08 -21.24 -8.06
C GLU A 244 -18.46 -22.11 -6.85
N ARG A 245 -18.15 -21.65 -5.63
CA ARG A 245 -18.36 -22.39 -4.39
C ARG A 245 -19.00 -21.48 -3.34
N ASP A 246 -19.89 -22.05 -2.52
CA ASP A 246 -20.41 -21.37 -1.34
C ASP A 246 -19.28 -21.06 -0.36
N LEU A 247 -18.95 -19.78 -0.18
CA LEU A 247 -17.88 -19.34 0.70
C LEU A 247 -18.23 -19.65 2.17
N ALA A 248 -19.48 -19.43 2.59
CA ALA A 248 -19.88 -19.64 3.97
C ALA A 248 -19.86 -21.13 4.34
N GLY A 249 -20.38 -21.99 3.49
CA GLY A 249 -20.30 -23.45 3.65
C GLY A 249 -18.84 -23.93 3.66
N THR A 250 -17.99 -23.44 2.74
CA THR A 250 -16.59 -23.80 2.70
C THR A 250 -15.84 -23.39 3.98
N VAL A 251 -16.01 -22.16 4.46
CA VAL A 251 -15.37 -21.71 5.70
C VAL A 251 -15.90 -22.50 6.90
N SER A 252 -17.20 -22.82 6.93
CA SER A 252 -17.79 -23.67 7.97
C SER A 252 -17.15 -25.06 8.00
N GLU A 253 -17.00 -25.70 6.84
CA GLU A 253 -16.31 -27.01 6.72
C GLU A 253 -14.87 -26.95 7.24
N MET A 254 -14.09 -25.95 6.79
CA MET A 254 -12.69 -25.77 7.15
C MET A 254 -12.48 -25.50 8.65
N THR A 255 -13.46 -24.86 9.30
CA THR A 255 -13.40 -24.48 10.71
C THR A 255 -14.25 -25.36 11.63
N SER A 256 -14.72 -26.51 11.14
CA SER A 256 -15.61 -27.42 11.87
C SER A 256 -16.86 -26.75 12.43
N GLY A 257 -17.46 -25.85 11.65
CA GLY A 257 -18.69 -25.12 11.98
C GLY A 257 -18.49 -23.84 12.80
N LYS A 258 -17.26 -23.51 13.21
CA LYS A 258 -16.94 -22.32 14.03
C LYS A 258 -17.09 -21.00 13.26
N GLY A 259 -16.63 -20.96 12.00
CA GLY A 259 -16.43 -19.75 11.24
C GLY A 259 -15.03 -19.15 11.43
N ALA A 260 -14.73 -18.05 10.75
CA ALA A 260 -13.43 -17.36 10.82
C ALA A 260 -13.32 -16.46 12.06
N ASP A 261 -12.20 -16.55 12.79
CA ASP A 261 -11.90 -15.71 13.96
C ASP A 261 -11.62 -14.28 13.55
N VAL A 262 -10.95 -14.11 12.38
CA VAL A 262 -10.61 -12.81 11.80
C VAL A 262 -11.01 -12.78 10.33
N VAL A 263 -11.67 -11.70 9.92
CA VAL A 263 -12.03 -11.45 8.53
C VAL A 263 -11.46 -10.09 8.10
N PHE A 264 -10.70 -10.07 7.01
CA PHE A 264 -10.24 -8.83 6.37
C PHE A 264 -11.08 -8.57 5.11
N GLU A 265 -11.84 -7.48 5.11
CA GLU A 265 -12.58 -7.02 3.92
C GLU A 265 -11.69 -6.08 3.10
N VAL A 266 -11.17 -6.59 1.99
CA VAL A 266 -10.21 -5.91 1.12
C VAL A 266 -10.74 -5.73 -0.31
N SER A 267 -11.95 -6.24 -0.58
CA SER A 267 -12.54 -6.22 -1.93
C SER A 267 -13.21 -4.88 -2.28
N GLY A 268 -13.70 -4.14 -1.28
CA GLY A 268 -14.44 -2.90 -1.47
C GLY A 268 -15.80 -3.07 -2.14
N THR A 269 -16.38 -4.27 -2.10
CA THR A 269 -17.64 -4.60 -2.78
C THR A 269 -18.77 -4.90 -1.78
N GLN A 270 -20.03 -4.68 -2.19
CA GLN A 270 -21.16 -5.08 -1.36
C GLN A 270 -21.17 -6.59 -1.09
N LYS A 271 -20.83 -7.42 -2.08
CA LYS A 271 -20.73 -8.88 -1.90
C LYS A 271 -19.67 -9.27 -0.86
N GLY A 272 -18.54 -8.55 -0.79
CA GLY A 272 -17.53 -8.75 0.24
C GLY A 272 -18.07 -8.40 1.63
N VAL A 273 -18.80 -7.28 1.74
CA VAL A 273 -19.45 -6.86 3.00
C VAL A 273 -20.52 -7.86 3.44
N ASP A 274 -21.33 -8.38 2.53
CA ASP A 274 -22.32 -9.41 2.84
C ASP A 274 -21.64 -10.70 3.31
N ALA A 275 -20.57 -11.10 2.64
CA ALA A 275 -19.81 -12.31 2.98
C ALA A 275 -19.12 -12.21 4.35
N MET A 276 -18.57 -11.03 4.73
CA MET A 276 -17.78 -10.88 5.95
C MET A 276 -18.57 -11.29 7.22
N THR A 277 -19.86 -10.98 7.27
CA THR A 277 -20.71 -11.40 8.39
C THR A 277 -21.16 -12.85 8.29
N ALA A 278 -21.37 -13.38 7.08
CA ALA A 278 -21.80 -14.75 6.87
C ALA A 278 -20.74 -15.78 7.32
N ILE A 279 -19.44 -15.47 7.12
CA ILE A 279 -18.32 -16.38 7.42
C ILE A 279 -17.71 -16.21 8.81
N ALA A 280 -18.06 -15.13 9.52
CA ALA A 280 -17.46 -14.78 10.81
C ALA A 280 -17.89 -15.75 11.93
N ALA A 281 -16.97 -16.13 12.80
CA ALA A 281 -17.25 -16.83 14.04
C ALA A 281 -17.99 -15.93 15.06
N THR A 282 -18.51 -16.52 16.13
CA THR A 282 -18.99 -15.73 17.28
C THR A 282 -17.82 -14.94 17.87
N ARG A 283 -18.05 -13.64 18.15
CA ARG A 283 -17.06 -12.67 18.63
C ARG A 283 -15.88 -12.42 17.69
N ALA A 284 -16.03 -12.75 16.40
CA ALA A 284 -15.01 -12.51 15.39
C ALA A 284 -14.72 -11.01 15.21
N ARG A 285 -13.50 -10.73 14.80
CA ARG A 285 -13.00 -9.40 14.44
C ARG A 285 -13.01 -9.24 12.93
N ILE A 286 -13.70 -8.23 12.44
CA ILE A 286 -13.79 -7.87 11.03
C ILE A 286 -13.04 -6.57 10.82
N VAL A 287 -12.00 -6.57 9.99
CA VAL A 287 -11.22 -5.40 9.65
C VAL A 287 -11.64 -4.90 8.27
N MET A 288 -12.15 -3.67 8.21
CA MET A 288 -12.49 -2.97 6.98
C MET A 288 -11.25 -2.28 6.44
N VAL A 289 -10.61 -2.88 5.45
CA VAL A 289 -9.38 -2.40 4.82
C VAL A 289 -9.69 -1.59 3.56
N ALA A 290 -10.67 -2.05 2.79
CA ALA A 290 -10.99 -1.45 1.50
C ALA A 290 -11.67 -0.08 1.61
N ILE A 291 -11.37 0.79 0.63
CA ILE A 291 -12.12 2.02 0.39
C ILE A 291 -13.32 1.69 -0.50
N HIS A 292 -14.53 1.88 0.04
CA HIS A 292 -15.77 1.65 -0.71
C HIS A 292 -16.16 2.89 -1.52
N ALA A 293 -16.38 2.73 -2.82
CA ALA A 293 -16.84 3.81 -3.70
C ALA A 293 -18.28 4.27 -3.38
N GLN A 294 -19.08 3.36 -2.83
CA GLN A 294 -20.46 3.60 -2.38
C GLN A 294 -20.58 3.16 -0.91
N LYS A 295 -21.47 3.81 -0.15
CA LYS A 295 -21.75 3.39 1.23
C LYS A 295 -22.35 1.99 1.22
N PRO A 296 -21.69 0.96 1.79
CA PRO A 296 -22.21 -0.39 1.79
C PRO A 296 -23.35 -0.53 2.81
N LYS A 297 -24.25 -1.47 2.55
CA LYS A 297 -25.25 -1.93 3.53
C LYS A 297 -24.61 -2.99 4.41
N ILE A 298 -24.80 -2.90 5.72
CA ILE A 298 -24.25 -3.85 6.71
C ILE A 298 -25.42 -4.45 7.49
N ASP A 299 -25.42 -5.78 7.66
CA ASP A 299 -26.36 -6.47 8.52
C ASP A 299 -25.95 -6.33 10.00
N LEU A 300 -26.44 -5.28 10.65
CA LEU A 300 -26.14 -5.00 12.05
C LEU A 300 -26.75 -6.04 13.02
N PHE A 301 -27.77 -6.80 12.59
CA PHE A 301 -28.32 -7.87 13.42
C PHE A 301 -27.29 -8.96 13.70
N GLN A 302 -26.42 -9.28 12.74
CA GLN A 302 -25.35 -10.25 12.93
C GLN A 302 -24.34 -9.79 13.97
N PHE A 303 -24.07 -8.48 14.03
CA PHE A 303 -23.19 -7.90 15.05
C PHE A 303 -23.79 -8.04 16.46
N PHE A 304 -25.05 -7.74 16.61
CA PHE A 304 -25.77 -7.94 17.87
C PHE A 304 -25.82 -9.42 18.27
N TRP A 305 -26.19 -10.29 17.34
CA TRP A 305 -26.43 -11.69 17.63
C TRP A 305 -25.19 -12.47 18.03
N ARG A 306 -24.05 -12.17 17.42
CA ARG A 306 -22.78 -12.89 17.62
C ARG A 306 -21.69 -12.05 18.29
N GLU A 307 -22.02 -10.88 18.80
CA GLU A 307 -21.07 -9.92 19.39
C GLU A 307 -19.85 -9.67 18.48
N LEU A 308 -20.08 -9.46 17.16
CA LEU A 308 -19.01 -9.19 16.22
C LEU A 308 -18.39 -7.81 16.46
N GLN A 309 -17.11 -7.69 16.17
CA GLN A 309 -16.37 -6.43 16.19
C GLN A 309 -16.08 -5.96 14.77
N LEU A 310 -16.34 -4.69 14.47
CA LEU A 310 -15.99 -4.05 13.20
C LEU A 310 -14.92 -2.99 13.45
N LEU A 311 -13.76 -3.17 12.85
CA LEU A 311 -12.60 -2.32 13.01
C LEU A 311 -12.32 -1.61 11.69
N GLY A 312 -12.25 -0.27 11.69
CA GLY A 312 -11.84 0.51 10.53
C GLY A 312 -10.31 0.62 10.51
N ALA A 313 -9.69 0.27 9.40
CA ALA A 313 -8.26 0.43 9.20
C ALA A 313 -7.96 1.56 8.19
N ARG A 314 -6.88 2.30 8.45
CA ARG A 314 -6.42 3.34 7.52
C ARG A 314 -4.93 3.51 7.62
N VAL A 315 -4.25 3.35 6.47
CA VAL A 315 -2.80 3.51 6.34
C VAL A 315 -2.02 2.74 7.44
N TYR A 316 -1.13 3.33 8.19
CA TYR A 316 -0.30 2.65 9.20
C TYR A 316 0.29 3.63 10.20
N GLU A 317 0.63 3.14 11.38
CA GLU A 317 1.42 3.88 12.36
C GLU A 317 2.91 3.85 12.01
N ALA A 318 3.68 4.77 12.58
CA ALA A 318 5.13 4.80 12.37
C ALA A 318 5.81 3.47 12.79
N ALA A 319 5.30 2.82 13.83
CA ALA A 319 5.80 1.54 14.30
C ALA A 319 5.59 0.41 13.29
N ASP A 320 4.49 0.40 12.54
CA ASP A 320 4.22 -0.61 11.51
C ASP A 320 5.19 -0.46 10.34
N TYR A 321 5.53 0.77 9.98
CA TYR A 321 6.49 1.09 8.93
C TYR A 321 7.91 0.64 9.30
N THR A 322 8.36 0.91 10.53
CA THR A 322 9.70 0.56 11.00
C THR A 322 9.89 -0.92 11.32
N ARG A 323 8.83 -1.63 11.74
CA ARG A 323 8.89 -3.08 12.03
C ARG A 323 9.33 -3.93 10.84
N ARG A 324 9.06 -3.47 9.61
CA ARG A 324 9.39 -4.18 8.38
C ARG A 324 10.61 -3.61 7.67
N LEU A 325 11.23 -2.56 8.22
CA LEU A 325 12.59 -2.21 7.88
C LEU A 325 13.54 -3.27 8.50
N PRO A 326 14.68 -3.48 7.99
CA PRO A 326 15.54 -4.65 7.84
C PRO A 326 15.98 -5.46 9.07
N SER A 327 15.56 -5.16 10.24
CA SER A 327 15.76 -6.06 11.39
C SER A 327 14.75 -7.23 11.42
N SER A 328 13.74 -7.22 10.57
CA SER A 328 12.77 -8.30 10.38
C SER A 328 12.98 -8.90 8.99
N PRO A 329 12.95 -10.22 8.84
CA PRO A 329 13.19 -10.84 7.56
C PRO A 329 12.06 -10.54 6.57
N LEU A 330 12.13 -9.40 5.87
CA LEU A 330 11.58 -9.31 4.52
C LEU A 330 12.11 -10.48 3.65
N ALA A 331 13.22 -11.09 4.04
CA ALA A 331 13.72 -12.34 3.49
C ALA A 331 12.74 -13.51 3.65
N GLY A 332 11.85 -13.54 4.65
CA GLY A 332 10.81 -14.55 4.79
C GLY A 332 9.50 -14.19 4.08
N LEU A 333 9.25 -12.90 3.81
CA LEU A 333 8.09 -12.44 3.03
C LEU A 333 8.40 -12.35 1.53
N MET A 334 9.67 -12.46 1.13
CA MET A 334 10.11 -12.38 -0.23
C MET A 334 10.73 -13.71 -0.68
N PRO A 335 9.94 -14.63 -1.17
CA PRO A 335 10.00 -14.96 -2.55
C PRO A 335 8.68 -14.56 -3.24
N ILE A 336 8.46 -13.27 -3.44
CA ILE A 336 7.62 -12.88 -4.58
C ILE A 336 8.47 -13.31 -5.77
N PRO A 337 8.10 -14.36 -6.52
CA PRO A 337 8.78 -14.66 -7.75
C PRO A 337 8.86 -13.35 -8.51
N SER A 338 10.04 -12.99 -9.00
CA SER A 338 10.17 -11.86 -9.90
C SER A 338 9.08 -12.05 -10.95
N LEU A 339 7.99 -11.31 -10.85
CA LEU A 339 6.97 -11.26 -11.86
C LEU A 339 7.66 -10.68 -13.09
N GLN A 340 8.24 -11.57 -13.91
CA GLN A 340 8.63 -11.25 -15.26
C GLN A 340 7.33 -11.01 -16.01
N ILE A 341 6.89 -9.77 -15.99
CA ILE A 341 5.82 -9.30 -16.84
C ILE A 341 6.47 -9.11 -18.20
N SER A 342 6.34 -10.13 -19.06
CA SER A 342 6.69 -9.99 -20.47
C SER A 342 5.72 -9.00 -21.09
N ALA A 343 6.25 -7.93 -21.67
CA ALA A 343 5.51 -7.04 -22.55
C ALA A 343 5.00 -7.85 -23.76
N ARG A 344 3.71 -7.94 -23.93
CA ARG A 344 3.03 -8.11 -25.20
C ARG A 344 1.96 -7.06 -25.33
#